data_7cfb88786fd658487dc029e33b5bc9b9
#
_entry.id   7cfb88786fd658487dc029e33b5bc9b9
#
_cell.length_a   1.000
_cell.length_b   1.000
_cell.length_c   1.000
_cell.angle_alpha   90.00
_cell.angle_beta   90.00
_cell.angle_gamma   90.00
#
_symmetry.space_group_name_H-M   'P 1'
#
loop_
_entity.id
_entity.type
_entity.pdbx_description
1 polymer ?
#
loop_
_entity_poly.entity_id
_entity_poly.type
_entity_poly.pdbx_seq_one_letter_code
_entity_poly.pdbx_strand_id
1 'polypeptide(L)'
;MVQSKLINLDEIILTRTVNEFTTTLGIDSFAHCQDRDHYNSYTKFIVYKFNELGYRDEEWPENIDNCVWAIGDSFTVGIGQPFEETWPQLVQTKLQTRVINISMNGASATWIARRAKFIIDNFNPKTILIQWSYVHRREDPDASKLDEDRALPVDPLDVADFENLTANIMLVESIKLSTVVIHSFIPKFFDGENDLPKATVLYNMLDTSNILYFPPPDQADVARDGYHYDILTSTHYANSYVNLL
;
A
#
# COMPACT_ATOMS: atom_id res chain seq x y z
N MET A 1 -5.35 1.08 -26.48
CA MET A 1 -3.88 1.22 -26.66
C MET A 1 -3.11 1.14 -25.34
N VAL A 2 -3.64 1.62 -24.22
CA VAL A 2 -2.99 1.51 -22.88
C VAL A 2 -2.98 0.06 -22.39
N GLN A 3 -4.07 -0.67 -22.53
CA GLN A 3 -4.16 -2.09 -22.16
C GLN A 3 -3.15 -2.97 -22.91
N SER A 4 -2.90 -2.73 -24.19
CA SER A 4 -1.93 -3.55 -24.95
C SER A 4 -0.47 -3.33 -24.51
N LYS A 5 -0.13 -2.17 -23.94
CA LYS A 5 1.18 -1.92 -23.36
C LYS A 5 1.37 -2.57 -22.00
N LEU A 6 0.28 -2.73 -21.22
CA LEU A 6 0.29 -3.35 -19.90
C LEU A 6 0.34 -4.89 -19.97
N ILE A 7 -0.29 -5.46 -20.99
CA ILE A 7 -0.38 -6.93 -21.18
C ILE A 7 0.99 -7.56 -21.56
N ASN A 8 1.92 -6.78 -22.08
CA ASN A 8 3.27 -7.26 -22.41
C ASN A 8 4.27 -7.18 -21.24
N LEU A 9 3.80 -7.00 -20.04
CA LEU A 9 4.64 -6.90 -18.86
C LEU A 9 4.65 -8.23 -18.13
N ASP A 10 5.62 -9.06 -18.47
CA ASP A 10 6.03 -10.25 -17.71
C ASP A 10 6.31 -9.94 -16.21
N GLU A 11 6.32 -8.67 -15.84
CA GLU A 11 6.54 -8.19 -14.47
C GLU A 11 5.25 -7.86 -13.69
N ILE A 12 4.08 -7.78 -14.32
CA ILE A 12 2.82 -7.76 -13.58
C ILE A 12 2.44 -9.20 -13.32
N ILE A 13 2.98 -9.76 -12.26
CA ILE A 13 2.49 -11.04 -11.75
C ILE A 13 1.05 -10.79 -11.32
N LEU A 14 0.12 -11.24 -12.15
CA LEU A 14 -1.28 -11.34 -11.77
C LEU A 14 -1.36 -12.41 -10.69
N THR A 15 -1.27 -11.98 -9.45
CA THR A 15 -1.36 -12.88 -8.31
C THR A 15 -2.78 -13.38 -8.08
N ARG A 16 -3.76 -12.91 -8.89
CA ARG A 16 -5.18 -13.22 -8.71
C ARG A 16 -5.90 -13.40 -10.02
N THR A 17 -6.94 -14.22 -9.97
CA THR A 17 -7.84 -14.45 -11.08
C THR A 17 -8.63 -13.18 -11.38
N VAL A 18 -8.53 -12.76 -12.63
CA VAL A 18 -9.17 -11.58 -13.20
C VAL A 18 -10.69 -11.69 -13.05
N ASN A 19 -11.35 -10.59 -12.67
CA ASN A 19 -12.80 -10.51 -12.50
C ASN A 19 -13.41 -11.42 -11.41
N GLU A 20 -12.61 -12.02 -10.56
CA GLU A 20 -13.14 -12.72 -9.39
C GLU A 20 -13.51 -11.77 -8.28
N PHE A 21 -14.48 -12.16 -7.48
CA PHE A 21 -14.79 -11.51 -6.21
C PHE A 21 -14.79 -12.55 -5.08
N THR A 22 -14.39 -12.12 -3.92
CA THR A 22 -14.43 -12.95 -2.71
C THR A 22 -14.83 -12.08 -1.52
N THR A 23 -15.31 -12.70 -0.47
CA THR A 23 -15.63 -12.01 0.79
C THR A 23 -14.51 -12.14 1.83
N THR A 24 -13.42 -12.84 1.47
CA THR A 24 -12.26 -13.06 2.35
C THR A 24 -10.97 -12.83 1.57
N LEU A 25 -9.94 -12.29 2.23
CA LEU A 25 -8.66 -12.02 1.60
C LEU A 25 -7.52 -12.01 2.62
N GLY A 26 -6.53 -12.87 2.43
CA GLY A 26 -5.38 -12.94 3.34
C GLY A 26 -5.83 -13.29 4.76
N ILE A 27 -5.43 -12.46 5.72
CA ILE A 27 -5.83 -12.63 7.12
C ILE A 27 -7.28 -12.23 7.41
N ASP A 28 -7.95 -11.53 6.49
CA ASP A 28 -9.36 -11.20 6.62
C ASP A 28 -10.24 -12.43 6.28
N SER A 29 -10.16 -13.41 7.14
CA SER A 29 -11.02 -14.60 7.15
C SER A 29 -11.16 -15.11 8.58
N PHE A 30 -12.28 -15.76 8.90
CA PHE A 30 -12.50 -16.30 10.23
C PHE A 30 -11.41 -17.29 10.69
N ALA A 31 -10.77 -17.97 9.75
CA ALA A 31 -9.70 -18.92 10.04
C ALA A 31 -8.37 -18.23 10.42
N HIS A 32 -8.11 -17.04 9.91
CA HIS A 32 -6.80 -16.36 10.01
C HIS A 32 -6.85 -14.99 10.69
N CYS A 33 -8.04 -14.46 11.01
CA CYS A 33 -8.17 -13.19 11.73
C CYS A 33 -7.52 -13.25 13.11
N GLN A 34 -7.01 -12.14 13.57
CA GLN A 34 -6.36 -12.06 14.88
C GLN A 34 -7.35 -12.15 16.04
N ASP A 35 -8.55 -11.59 15.86
CA ASP A 35 -9.61 -11.58 16.86
C ASP A 35 -10.91 -12.09 16.24
N ARG A 36 -11.34 -13.29 16.63
CA ARG A 36 -12.56 -13.94 16.11
C ARG A 36 -13.84 -13.30 16.62
N ASP A 37 -13.84 -12.78 17.83
CA ASP A 37 -15.02 -12.12 18.40
C ASP A 37 -15.23 -10.78 17.72
N HIS A 38 -14.15 -10.02 17.48
CA HIS A 38 -14.19 -8.82 16.68
C HIS A 38 -14.66 -9.12 15.24
N TYR A 39 -14.10 -10.15 14.59
CA TYR A 39 -14.49 -10.55 13.23
C TYR A 39 -15.98 -10.86 13.12
N ASN A 40 -16.55 -11.59 14.09
CA ASN A 40 -17.97 -11.93 14.11
C ASN A 40 -18.88 -10.73 14.42
N SER A 41 -18.39 -9.77 15.19
CA SER A 41 -19.14 -8.56 15.56
C SER A 41 -19.08 -7.45 14.51
N TYR A 42 -18.19 -7.58 13.54
CA TYR A 42 -18.01 -6.59 12.48
C TYR A 42 -19.23 -6.56 11.55
N THR A 43 -19.88 -5.42 11.44
CA THR A 43 -21.20 -5.30 10.80
C THR A 43 -21.19 -4.87 9.36
N LYS A 44 -20.03 -4.35 8.86
CA LYS A 44 -19.92 -3.90 7.48
C LYS A 44 -19.73 -5.08 6.53
N PHE A 45 -20.38 -5.02 5.38
CA PHE A 45 -20.20 -6.03 4.33
C PHE A 45 -18.98 -5.72 3.49
N ILE A 46 -18.09 -6.70 3.33
CA ILE A 46 -16.85 -6.54 2.57
C ILE A 46 -16.85 -7.48 1.37
N VAL A 47 -16.57 -6.90 0.20
CA VAL A 47 -16.31 -7.63 -1.04
C VAL A 47 -14.96 -7.19 -1.58
N TYR A 48 -14.13 -8.16 -1.93
CA TYR A 48 -12.91 -7.94 -2.67
C TYR A 48 -13.19 -8.23 -4.13
N LYS A 49 -13.28 -7.19 -4.93
CA LYS A 49 -13.40 -7.26 -6.38
C LYS A 49 -12.09 -6.77 -7.00
N PHE A 50 -11.59 -7.52 -7.97
CA PHE A 50 -10.35 -7.21 -8.68
C PHE A 50 -10.68 -6.88 -10.12
N ASN A 51 -10.01 -5.85 -10.65
CA ASN A 51 -10.16 -5.44 -12.04
C ASN A 51 -9.45 -6.42 -13.00
N GLU A 52 -9.51 -6.15 -14.30
CA GLU A 52 -8.87 -6.99 -15.33
C GLU A 52 -7.34 -7.08 -15.20
N LEU A 53 -6.71 -6.24 -14.40
CA LEU A 53 -5.28 -6.25 -14.12
C LEU A 53 -4.94 -6.88 -12.76
N GLY A 54 -5.94 -7.43 -12.04
CA GLY A 54 -5.75 -8.10 -10.76
C GLY A 54 -5.57 -7.19 -9.56
N TYR A 55 -5.85 -5.89 -9.68
CA TYR A 55 -5.83 -4.95 -8.56
C TYR A 55 -7.22 -4.80 -7.94
N ARG A 56 -7.27 -4.61 -6.62
CA ARG A 56 -8.52 -4.22 -5.93
C ARG A 56 -8.81 -2.77 -6.24
N ASP A 57 -9.39 -2.56 -7.38
CA ASP A 57 -9.71 -1.24 -7.93
C ASP A 57 -10.82 -1.35 -8.98
N GLU A 58 -11.41 -0.23 -9.36
CA GLU A 58 -12.23 -0.13 -10.56
C GLU A 58 -11.38 -0.37 -11.81
N GLU A 59 -12.04 -0.60 -12.96
CA GLU A 59 -11.32 -0.67 -14.23
C GLU A 59 -10.61 0.65 -14.52
N TRP A 60 -9.42 0.54 -15.11
CA TRP A 60 -8.65 1.74 -15.42
C TRP A 60 -9.34 2.52 -16.54
N PRO A 61 -9.42 3.84 -16.44
CA PRO A 61 -10.01 4.66 -17.49
C PRO A 61 -9.14 4.63 -18.76
N GLU A 62 -9.76 4.86 -19.92
CA GLU A 62 -9.03 4.96 -21.18
C GLU A 62 -7.97 6.08 -21.18
N ASN A 63 -8.28 7.20 -20.51
CA ASN A 63 -7.34 8.30 -20.29
C ASN A 63 -6.92 8.35 -18.83
N ILE A 64 -5.65 8.12 -18.59
CA ILE A 64 -5.01 8.12 -17.27
C ILE A 64 -4.19 9.38 -16.98
N ASP A 65 -4.10 10.34 -17.90
CA ASP A 65 -3.20 11.49 -17.81
C ASP A 65 -3.43 12.38 -16.58
N ASN A 66 -4.66 12.40 -16.07
CA ASN A 66 -5.02 13.19 -14.90
C ASN A 66 -5.32 12.33 -13.67
N CYS A 67 -5.03 11.04 -13.72
CA CYS A 67 -5.22 10.16 -12.57
C CYS A 67 -4.11 10.38 -11.54
N VAL A 68 -4.49 10.21 -10.28
CA VAL A 68 -3.55 10.06 -9.16
C VAL A 68 -3.28 8.57 -9.00
N TRP A 69 -2.07 8.20 -8.66
CA TRP A 69 -1.70 6.80 -8.46
C TRP A 69 -1.47 6.52 -6.98
N ALA A 70 -2.01 5.42 -6.49
CA ALA A 70 -1.82 4.94 -5.12
C ALA A 70 -1.06 3.63 -5.14
N ILE A 71 0.02 3.53 -4.38
CA ILE A 71 0.88 2.35 -4.31
C ILE A 71 1.17 2.04 -2.84
N GLY A 72 1.07 0.76 -2.47
CA GLY A 72 1.37 0.30 -1.12
C GLY A 72 1.17 -1.20 -0.97
N ASP A 73 1.00 -1.63 0.25
CA ASP A 73 0.79 -3.03 0.62
C ASP A 73 -0.68 -3.34 0.96
N SER A 74 -0.90 -4.33 1.84
CA SER A 74 -2.23 -4.75 2.28
C SER A 74 -3.07 -3.64 2.91
N PHE A 75 -2.43 -2.67 3.55
CA PHE A 75 -3.11 -1.50 4.13
C PHE A 75 -3.68 -0.57 3.05
N THR A 76 -2.98 -0.43 1.93
CA THR A 76 -3.44 0.35 0.78
C THR A 76 -4.45 -0.45 -0.06
N VAL A 77 -4.30 -1.77 -0.15
CA VAL A 77 -5.34 -2.67 -0.70
C VAL A 77 -6.63 -2.54 0.11
N GLY A 78 -6.54 -2.23 1.40
CA GLY A 78 -7.68 -2.08 2.29
C GLY A 78 -8.23 -3.43 2.75
N ILE A 79 -7.35 -4.34 3.20
CA ILE A 79 -7.77 -5.63 3.77
C ILE A 79 -8.60 -5.38 5.02
N GLY A 80 -9.69 -6.11 5.16
CA GLY A 80 -10.59 -6.03 6.31
C GLY A 80 -11.58 -4.86 6.30
N GLN A 81 -11.61 -4.02 5.25
CA GLN A 81 -12.54 -2.88 5.16
C GLN A 81 -13.28 -2.82 3.82
N PRO A 82 -14.46 -2.17 3.75
CA PRO A 82 -15.16 -1.89 2.50
C PRO A 82 -14.29 -1.11 1.52
N PHE A 83 -14.46 -1.35 0.22
CA PHE A 83 -13.66 -0.69 -0.82
C PHE A 83 -13.74 0.83 -0.77
N GLU A 84 -14.94 1.36 -0.63
CA GLU A 84 -15.23 2.79 -0.57
C GLU A 84 -14.65 3.51 0.66
N GLU A 85 -14.27 2.76 1.69
CA GLU A 85 -13.67 3.27 2.93
C GLU A 85 -12.14 3.23 2.92
N THR A 86 -11.53 2.63 1.89
CA THR A 86 -10.06 2.61 1.76
C THR A 86 -9.51 4.01 1.51
N TRP A 87 -8.31 4.30 2.01
CA TRP A 87 -7.75 5.65 1.85
C TRP A 87 -7.62 6.10 0.39
N PRO A 88 -7.31 5.24 -0.62
CA PRO A 88 -7.28 5.67 -2.00
C PRO A 88 -8.66 6.15 -2.50
N GLN A 89 -9.75 5.44 -2.12
CA GLN A 89 -11.11 5.83 -2.48
C GLN A 89 -11.56 7.10 -1.77
N LEU A 90 -11.14 7.29 -0.52
CA LEU A 90 -11.40 8.53 0.21
C LEU A 90 -10.65 9.72 -0.41
N VAL A 91 -9.41 9.54 -0.87
CA VAL A 91 -8.67 10.56 -1.66
C VAL A 91 -9.42 10.86 -2.96
N GLN A 92 -9.81 9.84 -3.72
CA GLN A 92 -10.59 9.99 -4.95
C GLN A 92 -11.83 10.85 -4.73
N THR A 93 -12.59 10.54 -3.68
CA THR A 93 -13.81 11.27 -3.31
C THR A 93 -13.52 12.73 -2.97
N LYS A 94 -12.48 12.99 -2.21
CA LYS A 94 -12.11 14.35 -1.79
C LYS A 94 -11.59 15.22 -2.92
N LEU A 95 -10.76 14.65 -3.79
CA LEU A 95 -10.18 15.36 -4.94
C LEU A 95 -11.12 15.42 -6.14
N GLN A 96 -12.18 14.61 -6.17
CA GLN A 96 -13.03 14.38 -7.36
C GLN A 96 -12.19 14.04 -8.60
N THR A 97 -11.12 13.27 -8.37
CA THR A 97 -10.15 12.85 -9.38
C THR A 97 -9.89 11.36 -9.21
N ARG A 98 -9.89 10.62 -10.32
CA ARG A 98 -9.64 9.16 -10.30
C ARG A 98 -8.30 8.85 -9.62
N VAL A 99 -8.33 7.98 -8.62
CA VAL A 99 -7.16 7.41 -7.98
C VAL A 99 -7.04 5.95 -8.40
N ILE A 100 -6.00 5.62 -9.15
CA ILE A 100 -5.70 4.25 -9.59
C ILE A 100 -4.89 3.56 -8.50
N ASN A 101 -5.45 2.52 -7.90
CA ASN A 101 -4.80 1.74 -6.85
C ASN A 101 -4.11 0.50 -7.44
N ILE A 102 -2.77 0.47 -7.39
CA ILE A 102 -1.96 -0.66 -7.85
C ILE A 102 -1.21 -1.36 -6.71
N SER A 103 -1.80 -1.35 -5.53
CA SER A 103 -1.21 -1.95 -4.35
C SER A 103 -1.37 -3.47 -4.31
N MET A 104 -0.49 -4.14 -3.58
CA MET A 104 -0.49 -5.59 -3.46
C MET A 104 -0.41 -6.01 -1.99
N ASN A 105 -1.24 -7.00 -1.62
CA ASN A 105 -1.12 -7.64 -0.32
C ASN A 105 0.28 -8.25 -0.14
N GLY A 106 0.95 -7.95 0.95
CA GLY A 106 2.29 -8.45 1.23
C GLY A 106 3.44 -7.70 0.52
N ALA A 107 3.18 -6.61 -0.21
CA ALA A 107 4.21 -5.87 -0.92
C ALA A 107 5.37 -5.41 -0.02
N SER A 108 6.59 -5.62 -0.50
CA SER A 108 7.82 -5.10 0.12
C SER A 108 8.12 -3.67 -0.35
N ALA A 109 9.03 -2.97 0.34
CA ALA A 109 9.51 -1.66 -0.11
C ALA A 109 10.12 -1.72 -1.53
N THR A 110 10.85 -2.79 -1.86
CA THR A 110 11.42 -3.00 -3.19
C THR A 110 10.34 -3.18 -4.26
N TRP A 111 9.28 -3.94 -3.97
CA TRP A 111 8.16 -4.09 -4.88
C TRP A 111 7.46 -2.74 -5.13
N ILE A 112 7.19 -1.97 -4.06
CA ILE A 112 6.56 -0.65 -4.14
C ILE A 112 7.40 0.30 -5.02
N ALA A 113 8.71 0.37 -4.80
CA ALA A 113 9.61 1.21 -5.59
C ALA A 113 9.62 0.81 -7.08
N ARG A 114 9.64 -0.48 -7.38
CA ARG A 114 9.56 -0.97 -8.78
C ARG A 114 8.25 -0.58 -9.45
N ARG A 115 7.14 -0.62 -8.72
CA ARG A 115 5.85 -0.17 -9.27
C ARG A 115 5.82 1.33 -9.50
N ALA A 116 6.34 2.12 -8.57
CA ALA A 116 6.49 3.56 -8.76
C ALA A 116 7.35 3.87 -9.99
N LYS A 117 8.52 3.21 -10.11
CA LYS A 117 9.38 3.34 -11.29
C LYS A 117 8.64 2.98 -12.57
N PHE A 118 7.94 1.85 -12.58
CA PHE A 118 7.16 1.41 -13.74
C PHE A 118 6.12 2.45 -14.17
N ILE A 119 5.38 3.03 -13.24
CA ILE A 119 4.39 4.07 -13.52
C ILE A 119 5.05 5.33 -14.07
N ILE A 120 6.16 5.77 -13.49
CA ILE A 120 6.91 6.94 -13.97
C ILE A 120 7.41 6.72 -15.39
N ASP A 121 8.04 5.60 -15.66
CA ASP A 121 8.66 5.30 -16.96
C ASP A 121 7.63 5.16 -18.10
N ASN A 122 6.43 4.66 -17.81
CA ASN A 122 5.47 4.31 -18.85
C ASN A 122 4.31 5.30 -19.01
N PHE A 123 3.95 6.03 -17.96
CA PHE A 123 2.73 6.85 -17.96
C PHE A 123 2.98 8.32 -17.64
N ASN A 124 4.19 8.70 -17.21
CA ASN A 124 4.53 10.07 -16.84
C ASN A 124 3.45 10.71 -15.93
N PRO A 125 3.15 10.11 -14.78
CA PRO A 125 2.06 10.51 -13.90
C PRO A 125 2.34 11.91 -13.32
N LYS A 126 1.28 12.68 -13.05
CA LYS A 126 1.40 13.95 -12.33
C LYS A 126 1.62 13.74 -10.84
N THR A 127 0.98 12.71 -10.28
CA THR A 127 0.98 12.47 -8.83
C THR A 127 1.00 10.99 -8.51
N ILE A 128 1.86 10.61 -7.57
CA ILE A 128 1.93 9.28 -6.97
C ILE A 128 1.88 9.43 -5.46
N LEU A 129 0.99 8.68 -4.82
CA LEU A 129 0.84 8.57 -3.38
C LEU A 129 1.38 7.20 -2.95
N ILE A 130 2.39 7.18 -2.10
CA ILE A 130 3.05 5.95 -1.67
C ILE A 130 2.84 5.74 -0.17
N GLN A 131 2.31 4.58 0.19
CA GLN A 131 2.35 4.08 1.56
C GLN A 131 3.35 2.94 1.64
N TRP A 132 4.51 3.21 2.24
CA TRP A 132 5.55 2.21 2.43
C TRP A 132 5.12 1.16 3.43
N SER A 133 5.48 -0.08 3.13
CA SER A 133 5.22 -1.25 3.96
C SER A 133 6.18 -1.33 5.16
N TYR A 134 6.12 -2.44 5.88
CA TYR A 134 7.04 -2.73 6.98
C TYR A 134 8.50 -2.66 6.54
N VAL A 135 9.31 -1.99 7.34
CA VAL A 135 10.74 -1.74 7.04
C VAL A 135 11.50 -3.04 6.76
N HIS A 136 11.21 -4.10 7.51
CA HIS A 136 11.89 -5.39 7.42
C HIS A 136 11.32 -6.33 6.35
N ARG A 137 10.27 -5.94 5.62
CA ARG A 137 9.70 -6.77 4.56
C ARG A 137 10.56 -6.66 3.30
N ARG A 138 11.20 -7.76 2.94
CA ARG A 138 12.09 -7.86 1.77
C ARG A 138 11.55 -8.86 0.76
N GLU A 139 11.96 -8.71 -0.51
CA GLU A 139 11.78 -9.75 -1.50
C GLU A 139 12.81 -10.86 -1.29
N ASP A 140 12.37 -12.10 -1.51
CA ASP A 140 13.30 -13.22 -1.62
C ASP A 140 13.97 -13.19 -3.00
N PRO A 141 15.29 -13.01 -3.10
CA PRO A 141 15.97 -12.98 -4.39
C PRO A 141 15.88 -14.30 -5.15
N ASP A 142 15.64 -15.41 -4.44
CA ASP A 142 15.51 -16.75 -5.02
C ASP A 142 14.05 -17.14 -5.30
N ALA A 143 13.08 -16.31 -4.89
CA ALA A 143 11.68 -16.56 -5.16
C ALA A 143 11.32 -16.11 -6.57
N SER A 144 10.73 -17.01 -7.36
CA SER A 144 10.09 -16.67 -8.65
C SER A 144 8.83 -15.82 -8.48
N LYS A 145 8.39 -15.60 -7.23
CA LYS A 145 7.26 -14.78 -6.81
C LYS A 145 7.71 -13.86 -5.69
N LEU A 146 7.02 -12.73 -5.57
CA LEU A 146 7.13 -11.88 -4.38
C LEU A 146 6.84 -12.72 -3.15
N ASP A 147 7.70 -12.63 -2.16
CA ASP A 147 7.51 -13.32 -0.89
C ASP A 147 6.43 -12.58 -0.09
N GLU A 148 5.18 -12.91 -0.38
CA GLU A 148 4.02 -12.34 0.29
C GLU A 148 3.92 -12.82 1.74
N ASP A 149 4.57 -13.94 2.07
CA ASP A 149 4.35 -14.71 3.30
C ASP A 149 5.54 -14.71 4.25
N ARG A 150 6.56 -13.90 4.02
CA ARG A 150 7.60 -13.82 5.04
C ARG A 150 7.00 -13.27 6.29
N ALA A 151 6.78 -14.21 7.21
CA ALA A 151 6.52 -13.88 8.60
C ALA A 151 7.49 -12.77 9.01
N LEU A 152 6.98 -11.75 9.65
CA LEU A 152 7.77 -10.70 10.24
C LEU A 152 8.92 -11.37 10.98
N PRO A 153 10.20 -11.10 10.65
CA PRO A 153 11.29 -11.64 11.42
C PRO A 153 11.07 -11.22 12.87
N VAL A 154 11.09 -12.19 13.75
CA VAL A 154 10.93 -12.00 15.20
C VAL A 154 12.07 -11.19 15.78
N ASP A 155 13.14 -11.02 15.01
CA ASP A 155 14.35 -10.31 15.41
C ASP A 155 14.30 -8.81 15.09
N PRO A 156 15.01 -8.01 15.91
CA PRO A 156 15.00 -6.57 15.78
C PRO A 156 15.38 -6.12 14.38
N LEU A 157 14.72 -5.04 13.94
CA LEU A 157 15.05 -4.32 12.71
C LEU A 157 16.56 -4.21 12.52
N ASP A 158 17.05 -4.80 11.44
CA ASP A 158 18.44 -4.73 11.06
C ASP A 158 18.72 -3.38 10.37
N VAL A 159 19.93 -2.89 10.49
CA VAL A 159 20.41 -1.71 9.75
C VAL A 159 20.19 -1.90 8.25
N ALA A 160 20.38 -3.10 7.74
CA ALA A 160 20.13 -3.42 6.33
C ALA A 160 18.68 -3.29 5.89
N ASP A 161 17.69 -3.42 6.79
CA ASP A 161 16.27 -3.16 6.47
C ASP A 161 16.02 -1.68 6.25
N PHE A 162 16.62 -0.86 7.10
CA PHE A 162 16.57 0.59 6.98
C PHE A 162 17.30 1.08 5.71
N GLU A 163 18.49 0.55 5.43
CA GLU A 163 19.23 0.86 4.21
C GLU A 163 18.42 0.49 2.96
N ASN A 164 17.76 -0.67 2.97
CA ASN A 164 16.90 -1.11 1.87
C ASN A 164 15.71 -0.14 1.67
N LEU A 165 14.99 0.22 2.73
CA LEU A 165 13.88 1.19 2.63
C LEU A 165 14.37 2.53 2.12
N THR A 166 15.46 3.07 2.69
CA THR A 166 16.06 4.34 2.30
C THR A 166 16.47 4.33 0.82
N ALA A 167 17.14 3.27 0.37
CA ALA A 167 17.54 3.12 -1.02
C ALA A 167 16.34 3.12 -1.98
N ASN A 168 15.23 2.47 -1.61
CA ASN A 168 14.01 2.44 -2.40
C ASN A 168 13.32 3.82 -2.46
N ILE A 169 13.26 4.55 -1.35
CA ILE A 169 12.76 5.94 -1.35
C ILE A 169 13.62 6.82 -2.26
N MET A 170 14.94 6.76 -2.09
CA MET A 170 15.87 7.55 -2.89
C MET A 170 15.84 7.20 -4.38
N LEU A 171 15.60 5.92 -4.72
CA LEU A 171 15.38 5.51 -6.10
C LEU A 171 14.18 6.25 -6.69
N VAL A 172 13.03 6.22 -6.02
CA VAL A 172 11.81 6.88 -6.49
C VAL A 172 12.03 8.38 -6.61
N GLU A 173 12.64 9.02 -5.63
CA GLU A 173 12.95 10.45 -5.64
C GLU A 173 13.89 10.84 -6.80
N SER A 174 14.87 9.98 -7.13
CA SER A 174 15.82 10.24 -8.21
C SER A 174 15.22 10.19 -9.62
N ILE A 175 14.12 9.44 -9.78
CA ILE A 175 13.49 9.21 -11.09
C ILE A 175 12.18 9.97 -11.29
N LYS A 176 11.63 10.60 -10.26
CA LYS A 176 10.29 11.21 -10.29
C LYS A 176 10.13 12.36 -11.30
N LEU A 177 11.22 12.96 -11.78
CA LEU A 177 11.20 14.09 -12.72
C LEU A 177 10.26 15.21 -12.27
N SER A 178 9.17 15.44 -13.02
CA SER A 178 8.11 16.42 -12.70
C SER A 178 6.95 15.84 -11.91
N THR A 179 6.98 14.53 -11.57
CA THR A 179 5.94 13.87 -10.81
C THR A 179 5.97 14.31 -9.35
N VAL A 180 4.84 14.70 -8.80
CA VAL A 180 4.69 14.91 -7.37
C VAL A 180 4.59 13.54 -6.71
N VAL A 181 5.53 13.19 -5.86
CA VAL A 181 5.49 11.95 -5.07
C VAL A 181 5.30 12.32 -3.61
N ILE A 182 4.27 11.78 -2.99
CA ILE A 182 4.00 11.97 -1.55
C ILE A 182 4.20 10.63 -0.85
N HIS A 183 5.10 10.60 0.11
CA HIS A 183 5.44 9.42 0.88
C HIS A 183 4.69 9.39 2.21
N SER A 184 4.27 8.19 2.59
CA SER A 184 3.80 7.88 3.93
C SER A 184 4.25 6.48 4.31
N PHE A 185 3.95 6.07 5.53
CA PHE A 185 4.26 4.75 6.05
C PHE A 185 3.00 4.15 6.65
N ILE A 186 2.96 2.83 6.76
CA ILE A 186 1.90 2.14 7.51
C ILE A 186 1.85 2.68 8.95
N PRO A 187 0.68 2.62 9.62
CA PRO A 187 0.55 3.15 10.98
C PRO A 187 1.52 2.47 11.95
N LYS A 188 1.82 3.15 13.03
CA LYS A 188 2.56 2.56 14.12
C LYS A 188 1.68 1.51 14.79
N PHE A 189 2.17 0.29 14.84
CA PHE A 189 1.48 -0.77 15.56
C PHE A 189 1.82 -0.72 17.04
N PHE A 190 0.80 -0.90 17.86
CA PHE A 190 0.95 -1.12 19.31
C PHE A 190 1.27 -2.59 19.64
N ASP A 191 1.60 -3.42 18.66
CA ASP A 191 1.95 -4.80 18.88
C ASP A 191 3.35 -4.96 19.47
N GLY A 192 3.37 -5.15 20.76
CA GLY A 192 4.54 -5.52 21.52
C GLY A 192 5.42 -4.34 21.94
N GLU A 193 5.65 -4.24 23.22
CA GLU A 193 6.46 -3.20 23.88
C GLU A 193 7.88 -3.02 23.31
N ASN A 194 8.31 -3.87 22.35
CA ASN A 194 9.69 -3.92 21.87
C ASN A 194 9.94 -3.28 20.48
N ASP A 195 8.94 -3.14 19.61
CA ASP A 195 9.18 -2.73 18.21
C ASP A 195 8.94 -1.25 17.95
N LEU A 196 8.07 -0.60 18.72
CA LEU A 196 7.74 0.81 18.55
C LEU A 196 8.96 1.77 18.63
N PRO A 197 9.90 1.62 19.59
CA PRO A 197 11.03 2.53 19.66
C PRO A 197 11.95 2.44 18.44
N LYS A 198 12.12 1.25 17.87
CA LYS A 198 13.02 1.02 16.73
C LYS A 198 12.47 1.56 15.43
N ALA A 199 11.20 1.29 15.13
CA ALA A 199 10.54 1.85 13.95
C ALA A 199 10.50 3.38 14.02
N THR A 200 10.18 3.96 15.18
CA THR A 200 10.20 5.41 15.38
C THR A 200 11.60 6.01 15.21
N VAL A 201 12.64 5.34 15.71
CA VAL A 201 14.03 5.77 15.50
C VAL A 201 14.38 5.73 14.01
N LEU A 202 13.98 4.69 13.30
CA LEU A 202 14.25 4.55 11.87
C LEU A 202 13.55 5.63 11.05
N TYR A 203 12.29 5.93 11.33
CA TYR A 203 11.58 7.04 10.66
C TYR A 203 12.22 8.39 10.94
N ASN A 204 12.75 8.61 12.14
CA ASN A 204 13.47 9.83 12.50
C ASN A 204 14.87 9.92 11.85
N MET A 205 15.44 8.82 11.41
CA MET A 205 16.72 8.78 10.70
C MET A 205 16.60 9.04 9.20
N LEU A 206 15.38 8.96 8.63
CA LEU A 206 15.15 9.34 7.24
C LEU A 206 15.43 10.84 7.08
N ASP A 207 16.34 11.18 6.18
CA ASP A 207 16.50 12.56 5.74
C ASP A 207 15.31 12.94 4.86
N THR A 208 14.34 13.59 5.48
CA THR A 208 13.10 14.03 4.82
C THR A 208 13.17 15.46 4.31
N SER A 209 14.33 16.12 4.41
CA SER A 209 14.49 17.53 4.07
C SER A 209 14.13 17.84 2.62
N ASN A 210 14.23 16.87 1.71
CA ASN A 210 13.98 17.01 0.28
C ASN A 210 12.84 16.13 -0.23
N ILE A 211 12.12 15.44 0.63
CA ILE A 211 10.98 14.59 0.24
C ILE A 211 9.67 15.14 0.79
N LEU A 212 8.62 15.02 0.00
CA LEU A 212 7.27 15.38 0.43
C LEU A 212 6.67 14.17 1.16
N TYR A 213 6.50 14.27 2.46
CA TYR A 213 6.00 13.18 3.27
C TYR A 213 5.17 13.66 4.47
N PHE A 214 4.39 12.75 5.05
CA PHE A 214 3.80 12.94 6.38
C PHE A 214 4.09 11.72 7.26
N PRO A 215 4.24 11.93 8.60
CA PRO A 215 4.51 10.84 9.51
C PRO A 215 3.31 9.88 9.60
N PRO A 216 3.55 8.59 9.85
CA PRO A 216 2.47 7.64 10.02
C PRO A 216 1.57 8.05 11.20
N PRO A 217 0.24 8.04 11.02
CA PRO A 217 -0.68 8.26 12.13
C PRO A 217 -0.64 7.08 13.11
N ASP A 218 -1.10 7.32 14.32
CA ASP A 218 -1.48 6.21 15.20
C ASP A 218 -2.72 5.51 14.62
N GLN A 219 -2.78 4.18 14.77
CA GLN A 219 -3.95 3.43 14.35
C GLN A 219 -5.12 3.73 15.28
N ALA A 220 -6.17 4.34 14.75
CA ALA A 220 -7.33 4.81 15.52
C ALA A 220 -8.46 3.78 15.61
N ASP A 221 -8.49 2.82 14.69
CA ASP A 221 -9.51 1.80 14.55
C ASP A 221 -8.95 0.52 13.94
N VAL A 222 -9.75 -0.54 13.99
CA VAL A 222 -9.34 -1.87 13.52
C VAL A 222 -10.37 -2.40 12.53
N ALA A 223 -9.89 -2.91 11.41
CA ALA A 223 -10.68 -3.55 10.37
C ALA A 223 -11.22 -4.93 10.83
N ARG A 224 -12.05 -5.56 10.01
CA ARG A 224 -12.71 -6.84 10.35
C ARG A 224 -11.73 -7.94 10.78
N ASP A 225 -10.55 -7.99 10.22
CA ASP A 225 -9.54 -9.00 10.53
C ASP A 225 -8.86 -8.83 11.91
N GLY A 226 -9.14 -7.72 12.60
CA GLY A 226 -8.56 -7.41 13.90
C GLY A 226 -7.10 -6.91 13.83
N TYR A 227 -6.60 -6.59 12.63
CA TYR A 227 -5.20 -6.22 12.42
C TYR A 227 -5.03 -4.94 11.59
N HIS A 228 -5.57 -4.92 10.36
CA HIS A 228 -5.52 -3.72 9.54
C HIS A 228 -6.37 -2.60 10.15
N TYR A 229 -6.15 -1.38 9.71
CA TYR A 229 -6.98 -0.24 10.14
C TYR A 229 -8.28 -0.15 9.34
N ASP A 230 -9.27 0.53 9.92
CA ASP A 230 -10.57 0.79 9.30
C ASP A 230 -10.69 2.29 8.90
N ILE A 231 -11.89 2.79 8.75
CA ILE A 231 -12.24 4.08 8.15
C ILE A 231 -11.62 5.30 8.85
N LEU A 232 -11.46 5.29 10.17
CA LEU A 232 -10.92 6.47 10.88
C LEU A 232 -9.46 6.70 10.49
N THR A 233 -8.65 5.65 10.52
CA THR A 233 -7.25 5.73 10.10
C THR A 233 -7.12 5.96 8.59
N SER A 234 -7.96 5.31 7.76
CA SER A 234 -8.04 5.58 6.32
C SER A 234 -8.37 7.05 6.04
N THR A 235 -9.29 7.65 6.80
CA THR A 235 -9.64 9.07 6.68
C THR A 235 -8.47 9.98 7.04
N HIS A 236 -7.69 9.62 8.05
CA HIS A 236 -6.48 10.37 8.40
C HIS A 236 -5.47 10.39 7.25
N TYR A 237 -5.17 9.22 6.65
CA TYR A 237 -4.30 9.13 5.47
C TYR A 237 -4.83 9.98 4.31
N ALA A 238 -6.11 9.85 3.99
CA ALA A 238 -6.72 10.60 2.90
C ALA A 238 -6.63 12.12 3.12
N ASN A 239 -6.89 12.60 4.33
CA ASN A 239 -6.76 14.01 4.67
C ASN A 239 -5.30 14.49 4.53
N SER A 240 -4.34 13.70 5.03
CA SER A 240 -2.92 14.05 4.98
C SER A 240 -2.41 14.14 3.55
N TYR A 241 -2.77 13.18 2.68
CA TYR A 241 -2.42 13.24 1.26
C TYR A 241 -3.04 14.45 0.56
N VAL A 242 -4.33 14.71 0.77
CA VAL A 242 -5.04 15.83 0.13
C VAL A 242 -4.47 17.18 0.59
N ASN A 243 -4.05 17.32 1.84
CA ASN A 243 -3.48 18.56 2.36
C ASN A 243 -2.08 18.87 1.79
N LEU A 244 -1.39 17.87 1.22
CA LEU A 244 -0.07 18.04 0.60
C LEU A 244 -0.12 18.24 -0.93
N LEU A 245 -1.30 18.08 -1.54
CA LEU A 245 -1.55 18.34 -2.96
C LEU A 245 -2.02 19.77 -3.21
#